data_3fd1bccc2d5f45240875f6da66ab94a7
#
_entry.id   3fd1bccc2d5f45240875f6da66ab94a7
#
_cell.length_a   1.000
_cell.length_b   1.000
_cell.length_c   1.000
_cell.angle_alpha   90.00
_cell.angle_beta   90.00
_cell.angle_gamma   90.00
#
_symmetry.space_group_name_H-M   'P 1'
#
loop_
_entity.id
_entity.type
_entity.pdbx_description
1 polymer ?
#
loop_
_entity_poly.entity_id
_entity_poly.type
_entity_poly.pdbx_seq_one_letter_code
_entity_poly.pdbx_strand_id
1 'polypeptide(L)'
;MKKKNLRSQQWFDNPKDPEQTAIYLERYLNYGLTRKELQSGNPIIGIAQSGSDLTPCNRHFQSLSKRIKDGIRRAGGIPMEFPTHPIQETGKRPTAMLDRNLSYLSLVEVLYGYPIDGVILTTGCDKTTPAALMAAATVNIPSIVLSGGPMLDGVYKGKLSGSGTVIWEARRLLSKGKINYDEFMDMVSASAPSIGHCNTMGTASSMNSVAEALGMSLTGCAVIPAPYREREQISFETGKRIVGMVNEDLKPSKIMTRKAFENAVVVASAIGASSNCTTHLIAIAKHMGIKFDLSNWQKLGHAIPLLANCQPAGEYLMESFYSCLLYTSPSPRDHQP
;
A
#
# COMPACT_ATOMS: atom_id res chain seq x y z
N MET A 1 24.55 -11.47 -21.94
CA MET A 1 23.17 -11.17 -21.46
C MET A 1 22.50 -10.34 -22.52
N LYS A 2 21.27 -10.72 -23.00
CA LYS A 2 20.51 -9.88 -23.93
C LYS A 2 20.20 -8.53 -23.25
N LYS A 3 20.55 -7.41 -23.91
CA LYS A 3 20.17 -6.05 -23.46
C LYS A 3 18.64 -6.04 -23.30
N LYS A 4 18.15 -5.81 -22.08
CA LYS A 4 16.70 -5.71 -21.84
C LYS A 4 16.19 -4.40 -22.42
N ASN A 5 15.03 -4.46 -23.05
CA ASN A 5 14.35 -3.28 -23.58
C ASN A 5 13.66 -2.55 -22.40
N LEU A 6 14.40 -1.70 -21.70
CA LEU A 6 13.86 -0.85 -20.62
C LEU A 6 13.08 0.32 -21.22
N ARG A 7 11.96 0.71 -20.61
CA ARG A 7 11.16 1.88 -21.02
C ARG A 7 11.97 3.17 -20.91
N SER A 8 12.79 3.28 -19.86
CA SER A 8 13.66 4.43 -19.61
C SER A 8 14.67 4.72 -20.71
N GLN A 9 15.03 3.73 -21.51
CA GLN A 9 15.92 3.91 -22.65
C GLN A 9 15.35 4.85 -23.72
N GLN A 10 14.02 4.97 -23.81
CA GLN A 10 13.37 5.91 -24.74
C GLN A 10 13.82 7.36 -24.48
N TRP A 11 14.13 7.70 -23.24
CA TRP A 11 14.58 9.03 -22.84
C TRP A 11 16.11 9.15 -22.81
N PHE A 12 16.78 8.14 -22.25
CA PHE A 12 18.18 8.30 -21.82
C PHE A 12 19.18 7.59 -22.72
N ASP A 13 18.76 6.66 -23.58
CA ASP A 13 19.65 5.87 -24.45
C ASP A 13 18.94 5.50 -25.76
N ASN A 14 18.45 6.51 -26.51
CA ASN A 14 17.76 6.34 -27.77
C ASN A 14 18.58 6.87 -28.94
N PRO A 15 19.44 6.06 -29.59
CA PRO A 15 20.25 6.49 -30.73
C PRO A 15 19.46 6.93 -31.96
N LYS A 16 18.18 6.57 -32.03
CA LYS A 16 17.29 6.97 -33.15
C LYS A 16 16.76 8.40 -33.00
N ASP A 17 16.83 8.95 -31.79
CA ASP A 17 16.42 10.32 -31.48
C ASP A 17 17.41 10.94 -30.48
N PRO A 18 18.61 11.35 -30.98
CA PRO A 18 19.67 11.86 -30.13
C PRO A 18 19.34 13.26 -29.56
N GLU A 19 18.56 14.07 -30.28
CA GLU A 19 18.17 15.41 -29.80
C GLU A 19 17.26 15.30 -28.57
N GLN A 20 16.23 14.45 -28.65
CA GLN A 20 15.34 14.20 -27.52
C GLN A 20 16.09 13.59 -26.33
N THR A 21 16.99 12.65 -26.60
CA THR A 21 17.85 12.05 -25.57
C THR A 21 18.74 13.11 -24.88
N ALA A 22 19.30 14.04 -25.64
CA ALA A 22 20.14 15.11 -25.08
C ALA A 22 19.32 16.04 -24.16
N ILE A 23 18.09 16.40 -24.55
CA ILE A 23 17.17 17.22 -23.74
C ILE A 23 16.89 16.55 -22.39
N TYR A 24 16.56 15.27 -22.38
CA TYR A 24 16.29 14.54 -21.14
C TYR A 24 17.55 14.39 -20.27
N LEU A 25 18.68 14.03 -20.86
CA LEU A 25 19.94 13.93 -20.14
C LEU A 25 20.29 15.26 -19.45
N GLU A 26 20.24 16.38 -20.19
CA GLU A 26 20.50 17.71 -19.64
C GLU A 26 19.67 17.99 -18.40
N ARG A 27 18.36 17.68 -18.43
CA ARG A 27 17.46 17.95 -17.29
C ARG A 27 17.76 17.10 -16.07
N TYR A 28 18.06 15.82 -16.25
CA TYR A 28 18.30 14.89 -15.15
C TYR A 28 19.72 14.95 -14.57
N LEU A 29 20.67 15.53 -15.29
CA LEU A 29 21.99 15.82 -14.74
C LEU A 29 21.97 16.93 -13.66
N ASN A 30 20.93 17.77 -13.63
CA ASN A 30 20.78 18.88 -12.70
C ASN A 30 20.78 18.49 -11.23
N TYR A 31 20.36 17.28 -10.88
CA TYR A 31 20.25 16.86 -9.47
C TYR A 31 21.22 15.74 -9.08
N GLY A 32 22.34 15.68 -9.78
CA GLY A 32 23.48 14.85 -9.39
C GLY A 32 23.53 13.44 -9.97
N LEU A 33 22.63 13.09 -10.91
CA LEU A 33 22.79 11.88 -11.70
C LEU A 33 23.83 12.13 -12.81
N THR A 34 24.61 11.09 -13.12
CA THR A 34 25.59 11.18 -14.21
C THR A 34 25.05 10.56 -15.48
N ARG A 35 25.58 11.00 -16.63
CA ARG A 35 25.30 10.36 -17.92
C ARG A 35 25.56 8.86 -17.87
N LYS A 36 26.64 8.43 -17.22
CA LYS A 36 27.01 7.02 -17.08
C LYS A 36 25.94 6.22 -16.34
N GLU A 37 25.34 6.77 -15.29
CA GLU A 37 24.22 6.13 -14.56
C GLU A 37 22.98 6.02 -15.44
N LEU A 38 22.54 7.14 -16.05
CA LEU A 38 21.32 7.17 -16.86
C LEU A 38 21.39 6.27 -18.10
N GLN A 39 22.58 6.09 -18.69
CA GLN A 39 22.84 5.22 -19.85
C GLN A 39 23.42 3.85 -19.47
N SER A 40 23.46 3.50 -18.19
CA SER A 40 24.03 2.22 -17.71
C SER A 40 23.23 0.99 -18.13
N GLY A 41 21.96 1.15 -18.51
CA GLY A 41 21.02 0.04 -18.70
C GLY A 41 20.45 -0.51 -17.38
N ASN A 42 20.68 0.17 -16.27
CA ASN A 42 20.04 -0.10 -14.99
C ASN A 42 18.58 0.40 -15.01
N PRO A 43 17.63 -0.34 -14.42
CA PRO A 43 16.25 0.07 -14.42
C PRO A 43 16.01 1.32 -13.56
N ILE A 44 15.20 2.23 -14.09
CA ILE A 44 14.71 3.39 -13.35
C ILE A 44 13.41 3.02 -12.65
N ILE A 45 13.42 3.14 -11.31
CA ILE A 45 12.31 2.76 -10.46
C ILE A 45 11.64 4.00 -9.89
N GLY A 46 10.38 4.19 -10.24
CA GLY A 46 9.53 5.20 -9.64
C GLY A 46 9.14 4.84 -8.21
N ILE A 47 9.11 5.85 -7.33
CA ILE A 47 8.51 5.73 -6.00
C ILE A 47 7.34 6.69 -5.97
N ALA A 48 6.13 6.14 -6.06
CA ALA A 48 4.89 6.91 -5.98
C ALA A 48 4.63 7.28 -4.49
N GLN A 49 5.10 8.46 -4.10
CA GLN A 49 5.13 8.92 -2.72
C GLN A 49 3.79 9.48 -2.27
N SER A 50 3.11 8.76 -1.38
CA SER A 50 1.83 9.17 -0.78
C SER A 50 1.97 9.93 0.54
N GLY A 51 3.18 10.07 1.06
CA GLY A 51 3.46 10.80 2.30
C GLY A 51 3.30 12.30 2.13
N SER A 52 2.46 12.91 2.97
CA SER A 52 2.17 14.34 2.96
C SER A 52 1.65 14.76 4.33
N ASP A 53 1.85 16.01 4.71
CA ASP A 53 1.26 16.58 5.93
C ASP A 53 -0.28 16.63 5.86
N LEU A 54 -0.84 16.63 4.65
CA LEU A 54 -2.30 16.53 4.43
C LEU A 54 -2.82 15.09 4.55
N THR A 55 -1.94 14.10 4.62
CA THR A 55 -2.27 12.67 4.74
C THR A 55 -1.53 12.02 5.91
N PRO A 56 -1.87 12.35 7.17
CA PRO A 56 -1.16 11.87 8.36
C PRO A 56 -0.97 10.35 8.40
N CYS A 57 -1.93 9.58 7.90
CA CYS A 57 -1.84 8.12 7.82
C CYS A 57 -0.65 7.61 6.98
N ASN A 58 -0.15 8.42 6.05
CA ASN A 58 0.94 8.08 5.15
C ASN A 58 2.19 8.95 5.37
N ARG A 59 2.13 9.96 6.25
CA ARG A 59 3.18 10.97 6.42
C ARG A 59 4.57 10.38 6.62
N HIS A 60 4.68 9.30 7.35
CA HIS A 60 5.95 8.64 7.67
C HIS A 60 6.67 8.02 6.45
N PHE A 61 6.02 7.91 5.29
CA PHE A 61 6.71 7.55 4.05
C PHE A 61 7.78 8.56 3.63
N GLN A 62 7.68 9.82 4.06
CA GLN A 62 8.75 10.80 3.85
C GLN A 62 10.09 10.32 4.46
N SER A 63 10.03 9.64 5.61
CA SER A 63 11.21 9.02 6.24
C SER A 63 11.57 7.67 5.62
N LEU A 64 10.59 6.81 5.36
CA LEU A 64 10.80 5.48 4.79
C LEU A 64 11.37 5.50 3.38
N SER A 65 11.13 6.57 2.64
CA SER A 65 11.63 6.78 1.27
C SER A 65 13.15 6.56 1.15
N LYS A 66 13.91 6.97 2.16
CA LYS A 66 15.37 6.73 2.20
C LYS A 66 15.69 5.24 2.13
N ARG A 67 15.03 4.43 2.96
CA ARG A 67 15.24 2.96 2.99
C ARG A 67 14.81 2.28 1.71
N ILE A 68 13.73 2.74 1.10
CA ILE A 68 13.27 2.27 -0.22
C ILE A 68 14.37 2.53 -1.27
N LYS A 69 14.89 3.77 -1.33
CA LYS A 69 15.96 4.17 -2.25
C LYS A 69 17.23 3.35 -2.04
N ASP A 70 17.62 3.08 -0.80
CA ASP A 70 18.77 2.24 -0.47
C ASP A 70 18.59 0.81 -1.03
N GLY A 71 17.39 0.22 -0.89
CA GLY A 71 17.07 -1.09 -1.45
C GLY A 71 17.17 -1.14 -2.97
N ILE A 72 16.61 -0.12 -3.65
CA ILE A 72 16.67 0.01 -5.11
C ILE A 72 18.13 0.11 -5.57
N ARG A 73 18.92 1.00 -4.98
CA ARG A 73 20.34 1.17 -5.33
C ARG A 73 21.15 -0.09 -5.07
N ARG A 74 20.90 -0.78 -3.97
CA ARG A 74 21.57 -2.04 -3.62
C ARG A 74 21.34 -3.12 -4.67
N ALA A 75 20.17 -3.12 -5.30
CA ALA A 75 19.82 -4.05 -6.38
C ALA A 75 20.25 -3.57 -7.78
N GLY A 76 20.91 -2.43 -7.89
CA GLY A 76 21.40 -1.85 -9.15
C GLY A 76 20.38 -1.00 -9.90
N GLY A 77 19.26 -0.61 -9.26
CA GLY A 77 18.27 0.30 -9.85
C GLY A 77 18.56 1.77 -9.53
N ILE A 78 17.95 2.67 -10.28
CA ILE A 78 18.00 4.13 -10.09
C ILE A 78 16.65 4.59 -9.53
N PRO A 79 16.57 5.06 -8.28
CA PRO A 79 15.31 5.52 -7.69
C PRO A 79 14.93 6.92 -8.13
N MET A 80 13.69 7.10 -8.56
CA MET A 80 13.07 8.40 -8.83
C MET A 80 11.77 8.53 -8.05
N GLU A 81 11.72 9.46 -7.10
CA GLU A 81 10.56 9.69 -6.26
C GLU A 81 9.70 10.81 -6.84
N PHE A 82 8.39 10.62 -6.83
CA PHE A 82 7.43 11.62 -7.25
C PHE A 82 6.20 11.62 -6.34
N PRO A 83 5.55 12.77 -6.09
CA PRO A 83 4.38 12.86 -5.24
C PRO A 83 3.15 12.26 -5.91
N THR A 84 2.27 11.66 -5.13
CA THR A 84 0.92 11.28 -5.55
C THR A 84 -0.11 12.28 -5.04
N HIS A 85 -1.32 12.24 -5.60
CA HIS A 85 -2.42 13.05 -5.12
C HIS A 85 -2.71 12.74 -3.63
N PRO A 86 -2.70 13.76 -2.74
CA PRO A 86 -2.91 13.54 -1.31
C PRO A 86 -4.37 13.27 -1.01
N ILE A 87 -4.70 12.03 -0.67
CA ILE A 87 -6.05 11.63 -0.23
C ILE A 87 -6.03 10.99 1.14
N GLN A 88 -7.00 11.38 1.96
CA GLN A 88 -7.27 10.78 3.25
C GLN A 88 -8.77 10.74 3.50
N GLU A 89 -9.31 9.56 3.84
CA GLU A 89 -10.74 9.36 4.04
C GLU A 89 -11.32 10.31 5.10
N THR A 90 -10.62 10.44 6.24
CA THR A 90 -11.07 11.28 7.35
C THR A 90 -11.03 12.79 7.05
N GLY A 91 -10.25 13.21 6.07
CA GLY A 91 -10.11 14.60 5.64
C GLY A 91 -11.18 15.08 4.66
N LYS A 92 -11.99 14.18 4.12
CA LYS A 92 -12.99 14.48 3.07
C LYS A 92 -14.39 14.12 3.51
N ARG A 93 -15.36 15.00 3.19
CA ARG A 93 -16.77 14.80 3.49
C ARG A 93 -17.60 14.92 2.21
N PRO A 94 -18.60 14.08 1.98
CA PRO A 94 -19.02 12.94 2.83
C PRO A 94 -18.08 11.73 2.77
N THR A 95 -17.24 11.59 1.74
CA THR A 95 -16.30 10.49 1.54
C THR A 95 -15.21 10.85 0.54
N ALA A 96 -14.03 10.22 0.64
CA ALA A 96 -12.94 10.35 -0.33
C ALA A 96 -13.08 9.39 -1.55
N MET A 97 -14.25 8.82 -1.81
CA MET A 97 -14.44 7.86 -2.91
C MET A 97 -14.18 8.48 -4.30
N LEU A 98 -14.57 9.73 -4.52
CA LEU A 98 -14.26 10.45 -5.77
C LEU A 98 -12.76 10.77 -5.86
N ASP A 99 -12.15 11.15 -4.74
CA ASP A 99 -10.70 11.40 -4.67
C ASP A 99 -9.88 10.14 -4.98
N ARG A 100 -10.39 8.94 -4.67
CA ARG A 100 -9.78 7.68 -5.11
C ARG A 100 -9.63 7.64 -6.63
N ASN A 101 -10.67 8.04 -7.38
CA ASN A 101 -10.62 8.04 -8.83
C ASN A 101 -9.70 9.14 -9.39
N LEU A 102 -9.67 10.31 -8.76
CA LEU A 102 -8.72 11.39 -9.14
C LEU A 102 -7.27 10.95 -8.89
N SER A 103 -6.99 10.34 -7.75
CA SER A 103 -5.67 9.79 -7.43
C SER A 103 -5.27 8.69 -8.41
N TYR A 104 -6.18 7.78 -8.75
CA TYR A 104 -5.96 6.76 -9.76
C TYR A 104 -5.59 7.37 -11.12
N LEU A 105 -6.40 8.32 -11.62
CA LEU A 105 -6.18 8.96 -12.93
C LEU A 105 -4.85 9.73 -12.95
N SER A 106 -4.57 10.50 -11.91
CA SER A 106 -3.30 11.23 -11.78
C SER A 106 -2.09 10.30 -11.81
N LEU A 107 -2.17 9.16 -11.12
CA LEU A 107 -1.08 8.18 -11.11
C LEU A 107 -0.91 7.48 -12.47
N VAL A 108 -2.02 7.16 -13.14
CA VAL A 108 -1.99 6.59 -14.51
C VAL A 108 -1.31 7.55 -15.47
N GLU A 109 -1.66 8.83 -15.43
CA GLU A 109 -1.05 9.86 -16.29
C GLU A 109 0.48 9.93 -16.09
N VAL A 110 0.94 9.97 -14.84
CA VAL A 110 2.37 9.96 -14.53
C VAL A 110 3.05 8.70 -15.05
N LEU A 111 2.45 7.51 -14.82
CA LEU A 111 3.06 6.24 -15.21
C LEU A 111 3.08 6.01 -16.73
N TYR A 112 2.18 6.63 -17.49
CA TYR A 112 2.24 6.63 -18.93
C TYR A 112 3.21 7.67 -19.47
N GLY A 113 3.17 8.89 -18.95
CA GLY A 113 3.98 10.02 -19.41
C GLY A 113 5.47 9.84 -19.14
N TYR A 114 5.84 9.23 -18.03
CA TYR A 114 7.23 9.02 -17.66
C TYR A 114 7.65 7.56 -17.88
N PRO A 115 8.64 7.27 -18.73
CA PRO A 115 9.03 5.91 -19.09
C PRO A 115 9.88 5.23 -18.01
N ILE A 116 9.39 5.19 -16.76
CA ILE A 116 9.99 4.41 -15.67
C ILE A 116 9.78 2.91 -15.92
N ASP A 117 10.71 2.09 -15.47
CA ASP A 117 10.73 0.64 -15.74
C ASP A 117 9.91 -0.17 -14.74
N GLY A 118 9.74 0.36 -13.54
CA GLY A 118 8.92 -0.22 -12.49
C GLY A 118 8.56 0.80 -11.42
N VAL A 119 7.58 0.50 -10.58
CA VAL A 119 7.09 1.45 -9.58
C VAL A 119 6.81 0.79 -8.23
N ILE A 120 7.23 1.46 -7.15
CA ILE A 120 6.79 1.17 -5.78
C ILE A 120 5.64 2.11 -5.46
N LEU A 121 4.54 1.53 -5.05
CA LEU A 121 3.31 2.22 -4.70
C LEU A 121 3.21 2.30 -3.18
N THR A 122 3.53 3.46 -2.61
CA THR A 122 3.40 3.65 -1.15
C THR A 122 1.94 3.89 -0.80
N THR A 123 1.40 3.10 0.11
CA THR A 123 -0.02 3.12 0.47
C THR A 123 -0.23 3.00 1.98
N GLY A 124 -1.42 3.30 2.45
CA GLY A 124 -1.76 3.14 3.87
C GLY A 124 -3.23 3.43 4.16
N CYS A 125 -3.73 4.58 3.76
CA CYS A 125 -5.11 5.00 4.00
C CYS A 125 -6.11 4.27 3.08
N ASP A 126 -7.38 4.31 3.46
CA ASP A 126 -8.53 3.63 2.82
C ASP A 126 -8.55 3.66 1.31
N LYS A 127 -8.24 4.81 0.71
CA LYS A 127 -8.40 5.04 -0.73
C LYS A 127 -7.08 5.00 -1.50
N THR A 128 -5.92 5.13 -0.81
CA THR A 128 -4.62 5.10 -1.49
C THR A 128 -4.30 3.73 -2.06
N THR A 129 -4.57 2.66 -1.30
CA THR A 129 -4.29 1.28 -1.74
C THR A 129 -5.12 0.88 -2.96
N PRO A 130 -6.47 1.04 -2.98
CA PRO A 130 -7.22 0.68 -4.17
C PRO A 130 -6.91 1.59 -5.36
N ALA A 131 -6.65 2.89 -5.18
CA ALA A 131 -6.25 3.78 -6.26
C ALA A 131 -4.94 3.33 -6.92
N ALA A 132 -3.95 2.98 -6.10
CA ALA A 132 -2.65 2.49 -6.56
C ALA A 132 -2.76 1.15 -7.30
N LEU A 133 -3.56 0.21 -6.79
CA LEU A 133 -3.79 -1.08 -7.47
C LEU A 133 -4.54 -0.92 -8.79
N MET A 134 -5.52 0.00 -8.88
CA MET A 134 -6.20 0.32 -10.14
C MET A 134 -5.21 0.90 -11.16
N ALA A 135 -4.31 1.78 -10.74
CA ALA A 135 -3.28 2.36 -11.62
C ALA A 135 -2.28 1.30 -12.10
N ALA A 136 -1.80 0.44 -11.19
CA ALA A 136 -0.94 -0.68 -11.54
C ALA A 136 -1.59 -1.62 -12.56
N ALA A 137 -2.88 -1.94 -12.35
CA ALA A 137 -3.67 -2.76 -13.27
C ALA A 137 -3.79 -2.13 -14.66
N THR A 138 -4.02 -0.82 -14.72
CA THR A 138 -4.21 -0.09 -15.98
C THR A 138 -2.93 0.03 -16.78
N VAL A 139 -1.84 0.46 -16.14
CA VAL A 139 -0.56 0.73 -16.84
C VAL A 139 0.23 -0.54 -17.10
N ASN A 140 0.07 -1.54 -16.24
CA ASN A 140 0.66 -2.88 -16.37
C ASN A 140 2.19 -2.88 -16.56
N ILE A 141 2.89 -2.05 -15.80
CA ILE A 141 4.36 -2.14 -15.62
C ILE A 141 4.68 -2.87 -14.32
N PRO A 142 5.89 -3.41 -14.15
CA PRO A 142 6.31 -4.00 -12.87
C PRO A 142 5.99 -3.07 -11.71
N SER A 143 5.15 -3.52 -10.77
CA SER A 143 4.62 -2.71 -9.68
C SER A 143 4.53 -3.52 -8.41
N ILE A 144 4.89 -2.90 -7.28
CA ILE A 144 4.76 -3.50 -5.95
C ILE A 144 4.20 -2.48 -4.96
N VAL A 145 3.29 -2.94 -4.11
CA VAL A 145 2.72 -2.13 -3.04
C VAL A 145 3.59 -2.22 -1.79
N LEU A 146 3.85 -1.08 -1.18
CA LEU A 146 4.44 -0.97 0.15
C LEU A 146 3.43 -0.29 1.08
N SER A 147 2.85 -1.06 2.00
CA SER A 147 1.98 -0.53 3.06
C SER A 147 2.79 0.26 4.09
N GLY A 148 2.25 1.36 4.59
CA GLY A 148 2.83 2.13 5.69
C GLY A 148 2.66 1.48 7.06
N GLY A 149 1.73 0.55 7.19
CA GLY A 149 1.41 -0.14 8.44
C GLY A 149 0.47 0.61 9.36
N PRO A 150 -0.20 -0.12 10.26
CA PRO A 150 -1.10 0.45 11.27
C PRO A 150 -0.34 1.20 12.35
N MET A 151 -1.03 2.09 13.05
CA MET A 151 -0.58 2.63 14.33
C MET A 151 -0.46 1.51 15.37
N LEU A 152 0.25 1.77 16.46
CA LEU A 152 0.25 0.94 17.66
C LEU A 152 -1.16 0.88 18.29
N ASP A 153 -1.36 -0.05 19.19
CA ASP A 153 -2.61 -0.17 19.93
C ASP A 153 -2.81 1.04 20.86
N GLY A 154 -3.93 1.75 20.68
CA GLY A 154 -4.33 2.82 21.58
C GLY A 154 -4.89 2.29 22.89
N VAL A 155 -4.63 3.01 23.99
CA VAL A 155 -5.14 2.64 25.32
C VAL A 155 -5.70 3.86 26.03
N TYR A 156 -6.93 3.76 26.52
CA TYR A 156 -7.55 4.77 27.37
C TYR A 156 -8.07 4.15 28.68
N LYS A 157 -7.58 4.62 29.81
CA LYS A 157 -7.94 4.11 31.15
C LYS A 157 -7.89 2.56 31.25
N GLY A 158 -6.81 1.97 30.70
CA GLY A 158 -6.57 0.51 30.71
C GLY A 158 -7.37 -0.31 29.70
N LYS A 159 -8.14 0.30 28.80
CA LYS A 159 -8.89 -0.39 27.75
C LYS A 159 -8.33 -0.03 26.37
N LEU A 160 -8.37 -1.00 25.44
CA LEU A 160 -8.01 -0.76 24.05
C LEU A 160 -8.91 0.32 23.45
N SER A 161 -8.28 1.26 22.76
CA SER A 161 -8.91 2.40 22.11
C SER A 161 -8.58 2.39 20.62
N GLY A 162 -9.47 1.83 19.82
CA GLY A 162 -9.28 1.69 18.37
C GLY A 162 -9.64 2.95 17.60
N SER A 163 -8.81 3.32 16.64
CA SER A 163 -9.05 4.45 15.74
C SER A 163 -10.36 4.27 14.96
N GLY A 164 -11.24 5.25 15.05
CA GLY A 164 -12.59 5.21 14.49
C GLY A 164 -13.61 4.57 15.41
N THR A 165 -13.35 3.43 16.01
CA THR A 165 -14.31 2.72 16.90
C THR A 165 -14.57 3.49 18.19
N VAL A 166 -13.53 4.05 18.79
CA VAL A 166 -13.66 4.86 20.01
C VAL A 166 -14.57 6.07 19.83
N ILE A 167 -14.64 6.65 18.65
CA ILE A 167 -15.48 7.83 18.38
C ILE A 167 -16.96 7.49 18.57
N TRP A 168 -17.40 6.29 18.19
CA TRP A 168 -18.77 5.84 18.35
C TRP A 168 -19.14 5.69 19.84
N GLU A 169 -18.24 5.08 20.61
CA GLU A 169 -18.46 4.92 22.05
C GLU A 169 -18.44 6.29 22.77
N ALA A 170 -17.44 7.11 22.49
CA ALA A 170 -17.30 8.44 23.08
C ALA A 170 -18.51 9.33 22.78
N ARG A 171 -19.01 9.34 21.53
CA ARG A 171 -20.26 10.05 21.17
C ARG A 171 -21.46 9.55 21.97
N ARG A 172 -21.60 8.25 22.14
CA ARG A 172 -22.70 7.66 22.93
C ARG A 172 -22.61 8.08 24.39
N LEU A 173 -21.40 8.17 24.96
CA LEU A 173 -21.20 8.60 26.34
C LEU A 173 -21.48 10.09 26.50
N LEU A 174 -20.98 10.92 25.57
CA LEU A 174 -21.22 12.37 25.55
C LEU A 174 -22.72 12.70 25.41
N SER A 175 -23.43 12.05 24.50
CA SER A 175 -24.86 12.27 24.29
C SER A 175 -25.71 11.88 25.50
N LYS A 176 -25.21 10.99 26.36
CA LYS A 176 -25.84 10.59 27.63
C LYS A 176 -25.38 11.43 28.82
N GLY A 177 -24.57 12.46 28.62
CA GLY A 177 -24.00 13.27 29.69
C GLY A 177 -23.08 12.53 30.65
N LYS A 178 -22.55 11.35 30.23
CA LYS A 178 -21.65 10.56 31.07
C LYS A 178 -20.20 11.01 31.02
N ILE A 179 -19.82 11.75 30.00
CA ILE A 179 -18.52 12.40 29.83
C ILE A 179 -18.77 13.82 29.31
N ASN A 180 -17.81 14.72 29.60
CA ASN A 180 -17.80 16.07 29.04
C ASN A 180 -17.00 16.12 27.71
N TYR A 181 -16.86 17.32 27.14
CA TYR A 181 -16.15 17.51 25.88
C TYR A 181 -14.65 17.16 25.97
N ASP A 182 -13.99 17.52 27.06
CA ASP A 182 -12.56 17.28 27.25
C ASP A 182 -12.28 15.78 27.39
N GLU A 183 -13.09 15.09 28.20
CA GLU A 183 -13.00 13.62 28.30
C GLU A 183 -13.28 12.92 26.98
N PHE A 184 -14.22 13.46 26.16
CA PHE A 184 -14.45 12.96 24.80
C PHE A 184 -13.19 13.09 23.95
N MET A 185 -12.52 14.25 23.97
CA MET A 185 -11.30 14.49 23.20
C MET A 185 -10.13 13.65 23.70
N ASP A 186 -10.00 13.43 24.99
CA ASP A 186 -9.00 12.56 25.58
C ASP A 186 -9.16 11.11 25.13
N MET A 187 -10.41 10.58 25.14
CA MET A 187 -10.70 9.24 24.65
C MET A 187 -10.31 9.08 23.18
N VAL A 188 -10.67 10.06 22.36
CA VAL A 188 -10.36 10.00 20.91
C VAL A 188 -8.87 10.14 20.67
N SER A 189 -8.19 11.04 21.37
CA SER A 189 -6.74 11.26 21.22
C SER A 189 -5.93 10.01 21.58
N ALA A 190 -6.36 9.27 22.59
CA ALA A 190 -5.72 8.01 23.01
C ALA A 190 -5.77 6.90 21.94
N SER A 191 -6.63 7.03 20.93
CA SER A 191 -6.71 6.06 19.83
C SER A 191 -5.66 6.24 18.74
N ALA A 192 -4.87 7.30 18.80
CA ALA A 192 -3.85 7.63 17.80
C ALA A 192 -2.46 7.77 18.46
N PRO A 193 -1.88 6.68 18.99
CA PRO A 193 -0.66 6.72 19.80
C PRO A 193 0.64 6.86 19.00
N SER A 194 0.60 6.66 17.68
CA SER A 194 1.81 6.64 16.84
C SER A 194 1.53 7.06 15.41
N ILE A 195 2.59 7.10 14.60
CA ILE A 195 2.50 7.14 13.13
C ILE A 195 1.82 5.88 12.59
N GLY A 196 1.24 5.96 11.39
CA GLY A 196 0.58 4.83 10.71
C GLY A 196 -0.86 5.14 10.34
N HIS A 197 -1.49 4.21 9.64
CA HIS A 197 -2.93 4.26 9.36
C HIS A 197 -3.75 3.72 10.54
N CYS A 198 -5.08 3.73 10.45
CA CYS A 198 -5.96 3.22 11.51
C CYS A 198 -5.52 1.85 12.01
N ASN A 199 -5.53 1.67 13.34
CA ASN A 199 -5.12 0.44 14.03
C ASN A 199 -6.25 -0.58 14.22
N THR A 200 -7.39 -0.38 13.58
CA THR A 200 -8.50 -1.34 13.50
C THR A 200 -8.48 -2.09 12.16
N MET A 201 -9.21 -3.20 12.03
CA MET A 201 -9.45 -3.89 10.77
C MET A 201 -10.48 -3.13 9.90
N GLY A 202 -10.34 -1.80 9.85
CA GLY A 202 -11.06 -0.93 8.92
C GLY A 202 -10.55 -1.08 7.49
N THR A 203 -11.01 -0.20 6.58
CA THR A 203 -10.69 -0.33 5.14
C THR A 203 -9.18 -0.20 4.86
N ALA A 204 -8.44 0.59 5.63
CA ALA A 204 -6.99 0.74 5.47
C ALA A 204 -6.26 -0.61 5.67
N SER A 205 -6.38 -1.22 6.85
CA SER A 205 -5.78 -2.53 7.15
C SER A 205 -6.29 -3.61 6.22
N SER A 206 -7.60 -3.63 5.95
CA SER A 206 -8.24 -4.60 5.06
C SER A 206 -7.68 -4.52 3.64
N MET A 207 -7.59 -3.33 3.04
CA MET A 207 -7.09 -3.18 1.68
C MET A 207 -5.59 -3.46 1.56
N ASN A 208 -4.80 -3.18 2.59
CA ASN A 208 -3.38 -3.56 2.61
C ASN A 208 -3.22 -5.08 2.69
N SER A 209 -4.02 -5.78 3.50
CA SER A 209 -4.05 -7.25 3.56
C SER A 209 -4.53 -7.87 2.24
N VAL A 210 -5.51 -7.25 1.60
CA VAL A 210 -6.00 -7.64 0.26
C VAL A 210 -4.91 -7.46 -0.80
N ALA A 211 -4.13 -6.37 -0.76
CA ALA A 211 -3.02 -6.17 -1.69
C ALA A 211 -1.95 -7.26 -1.55
N GLU A 212 -1.67 -7.69 -0.32
CA GLU A 212 -0.77 -8.82 -0.03
C GLU A 212 -1.35 -10.15 -0.54
N ALA A 213 -2.63 -10.42 -0.28
CA ALA A 213 -3.33 -11.62 -0.76
C ALA A 213 -3.43 -11.70 -2.30
N LEU A 214 -3.50 -10.54 -2.98
CA LEU A 214 -3.39 -10.45 -4.44
C LEU A 214 -1.99 -10.76 -4.97
N GLY A 215 -0.97 -10.82 -4.11
CA GLY A 215 0.44 -10.99 -4.49
C GLY A 215 1.15 -9.68 -4.87
N MET A 216 0.52 -8.53 -4.62
CA MET A 216 1.08 -7.22 -4.99
C MET A 216 1.97 -6.59 -3.91
N SER A 217 2.19 -7.26 -2.78
CA SER A 217 3.04 -6.83 -1.68
C SER A 217 3.91 -7.98 -1.18
N LEU A 218 5.00 -7.68 -0.49
CA LEU A 218 5.78 -8.70 0.21
C LEU A 218 5.00 -9.25 1.41
N THR A 219 5.19 -10.52 1.71
CA THR A 219 4.54 -11.21 2.82
C THR A 219 4.82 -10.51 4.16
N GLY A 220 3.77 -10.29 4.95
CA GLY A 220 3.80 -9.60 6.23
C GLY A 220 3.80 -8.07 6.14
N CYS A 221 3.94 -7.50 4.95
CA CYS A 221 3.99 -6.05 4.77
C CYS A 221 2.73 -5.32 5.27
N ALA A 222 1.55 -5.91 5.11
CA ALA A 222 0.29 -5.27 5.47
C ALA A 222 0.15 -5.00 6.97
N VAL A 223 0.70 -5.88 7.81
CA VAL A 223 0.38 -5.94 9.25
C VAL A 223 1.48 -5.39 10.17
N ILE A 224 2.72 -5.28 9.71
CA ILE A 224 3.81 -4.71 10.52
C ILE A 224 3.40 -3.30 10.98
N PRO A 225 3.39 -3.00 12.31
CA PRO A 225 3.10 -1.65 12.78
C PRO A 225 4.07 -0.61 12.21
N ALA A 226 3.57 0.60 11.94
CA ALA A 226 4.35 1.66 11.31
C ALA A 226 5.64 2.04 12.05
N PRO A 227 5.67 2.14 13.39
CA PRO A 227 6.89 2.52 14.12
C PRO A 227 7.86 1.36 14.38
N TYR A 228 7.54 0.13 13.98
CA TYR A 228 8.43 -1.02 14.21
C TYR A 228 9.62 -1.00 13.24
N ARG A 229 10.80 -1.44 13.72
CA ARG A 229 12.03 -1.54 12.91
C ARG A 229 11.86 -2.41 11.66
N GLU A 230 10.99 -3.40 11.74
CA GLU A 230 10.64 -4.31 10.65
C GLU A 230 10.00 -3.55 9.47
N ARG A 231 9.38 -2.39 9.72
CA ARG A 231 8.83 -1.50 8.69
C ARG A 231 9.94 -0.92 7.80
N GLU A 232 11.08 -0.54 8.35
CA GLU A 232 12.24 -0.11 7.57
C GLU A 232 12.88 -1.28 6.80
N GLN A 233 12.93 -2.46 7.41
CA GLN A 233 13.47 -3.67 6.77
C GLN A 233 12.63 -4.05 5.55
N ILE A 234 11.30 -4.15 5.68
CA ILE A 234 10.42 -4.49 4.56
C ILE A 234 10.45 -3.41 3.47
N SER A 235 10.64 -2.14 3.82
CA SER A 235 10.81 -1.04 2.86
C SER A 235 12.07 -1.22 2.00
N PHE A 236 13.18 -1.60 2.62
CA PHE A 236 14.43 -1.91 1.94
C PHE A 236 14.28 -3.14 1.02
N GLU A 237 13.67 -4.23 1.51
CA GLU A 237 13.45 -5.44 0.71
C GLU A 237 12.46 -5.20 -0.44
N THR A 238 11.45 -4.36 -0.25
CA THR A 238 10.55 -3.93 -1.34
C THR A 238 11.33 -3.18 -2.42
N GLY A 239 12.27 -2.31 -2.02
CA GLY A 239 13.17 -1.62 -2.93
C GLY A 239 14.04 -2.56 -3.76
N LYS A 240 14.55 -3.63 -3.15
CA LYS A 240 15.30 -4.68 -3.88
C LYS A 240 14.38 -5.48 -4.80
N ARG A 241 13.20 -5.88 -4.31
CA ARG A 241 12.28 -6.76 -5.04
C ARG A 241 11.79 -6.15 -6.35
N ILE A 242 11.47 -4.86 -6.37
CA ILE A 242 10.97 -4.22 -7.60
C ILE A 242 12.00 -4.26 -8.74
N VAL A 243 13.29 -4.12 -8.44
CA VAL A 243 14.35 -4.26 -9.44
C VAL A 243 14.38 -5.70 -10.00
N GLY A 244 14.21 -6.70 -9.14
CA GLY A 244 14.03 -8.10 -9.56
C GLY A 244 12.81 -8.27 -10.46
N MET A 245 11.66 -7.69 -10.09
CA MET A 245 10.43 -7.77 -10.89
C MET A 245 10.59 -7.15 -12.29
N VAL A 246 11.30 -6.02 -12.42
CA VAL A 246 11.66 -5.46 -13.74
C VAL A 246 12.51 -6.45 -14.52
N ASN A 247 13.48 -7.07 -13.85
CA ASN A 247 14.35 -8.06 -14.45
C ASN A 247 13.62 -9.31 -14.94
N GLU A 248 12.59 -9.72 -14.25
CA GLU A 248 11.73 -10.88 -14.55
C GLU A 248 10.58 -10.53 -15.51
N ASP A 249 10.39 -9.26 -15.86
CA ASP A 249 9.18 -8.73 -16.53
C ASP A 249 7.90 -9.16 -15.81
N LEU A 250 7.94 -9.12 -14.47
CA LEU A 250 6.81 -9.50 -13.62
C LEU A 250 5.87 -8.32 -13.43
N LYS A 251 4.76 -8.34 -14.16
CA LYS A 251 3.76 -7.27 -14.25
C LYS A 251 2.49 -7.63 -13.47
N PRO A 252 1.65 -6.63 -13.12
CA PRO A 252 0.35 -6.86 -12.50
C PRO A 252 -0.51 -7.91 -13.20
N SER A 253 -0.51 -7.96 -14.52
CA SER A 253 -1.27 -8.96 -15.30
C SER A 253 -0.82 -10.42 -15.07
N LYS A 254 0.42 -10.64 -14.64
CA LYS A 254 0.93 -11.97 -14.26
C LYS A 254 0.65 -12.31 -12.81
N ILE A 255 0.42 -11.33 -11.95
CA ILE A 255 0.22 -11.47 -10.50
C ILE A 255 -1.27 -11.49 -10.17
N MET A 256 -2.01 -10.44 -10.54
CA MET A 256 -3.44 -10.27 -10.24
C MET A 256 -4.31 -11.09 -11.19
N THR A 257 -4.13 -12.41 -11.17
CA THR A 257 -4.94 -13.37 -11.93
C THR A 257 -6.32 -13.56 -11.29
N ARG A 258 -7.24 -14.22 -11.98
CA ARG A 258 -8.55 -14.60 -11.42
C ARG A 258 -8.41 -15.31 -10.07
N LYS A 259 -7.47 -16.24 -9.95
CA LYS A 259 -7.20 -16.97 -8.69
C LYS A 259 -6.69 -16.05 -7.58
N ALA A 260 -5.89 -15.04 -7.91
CA ALA A 260 -5.45 -14.06 -6.93
C ALA A 260 -6.63 -13.26 -6.33
N PHE A 261 -7.62 -12.88 -7.15
CA PHE A 261 -8.85 -12.26 -6.66
C PHE A 261 -9.69 -13.21 -5.79
N GLU A 262 -9.75 -14.49 -6.14
CA GLU A 262 -10.41 -15.51 -5.31
C GLU A 262 -9.71 -15.67 -3.95
N ASN A 263 -8.38 -15.74 -3.92
CA ASN A 263 -7.59 -15.75 -2.69
C ASN A 263 -7.84 -14.49 -1.85
N ALA A 264 -7.91 -13.33 -2.49
CA ALA A 264 -8.18 -12.06 -1.80
C ALA A 264 -9.56 -12.05 -1.11
N VAL A 265 -10.58 -12.66 -1.71
CA VAL A 265 -11.90 -12.81 -1.07
C VAL A 265 -11.82 -13.75 0.14
N VAL A 266 -11.11 -14.87 0.01
CA VAL A 266 -10.94 -15.83 1.12
C VAL A 266 -10.24 -15.15 2.29
N VAL A 267 -9.13 -14.47 2.05
CA VAL A 267 -8.38 -13.74 3.09
C VAL A 267 -9.24 -12.64 3.70
N ALA A 268 -9.90 -11.81 2.88
CA ALA A 268 -10.77 -10.74 3.36
C ALA A 268 -11.90 -11.26 4.26
N SER A 269 -12.49 -12.41 3.92
CA SER A 269 -13.53 -13.05 4.73
C SER A 269 -12.97 -13.59 6.04
N ALA A 270 -11.82 -14.27 6.00
CA ALA A 270 -11.16 -14.84 7.16
C ALA A 270 -10.72 -13.79 8.20
N ILE A 271 -10.29 -12.62 7.76
CA ILE A 271 -9.86 -11.54 8.67
C ILE A 271 -10.99 -10.57 9.07
N GLY A 272 -12.22 -10.79 8.62
CA GLY A 272 -13.34 -9.87 8.88
C GLY A 272 -13.11 -8.48 8.27
N ALA A 273 -12.61 -8.44 7.03
CA ALA A 273 -12.28 -7.21 6.34
C ALA A 273 -13.49 -6.29 6.13
N SER A 274 -13.21 -5.00 5.98
CA SER A 274 -14.22 -3.98 5.66
C SER A 274 -15.01 -4.33 4.39
N SER A 275 -16.33 -4.13 4.42
CA SER A 275 -17.22 -4.32 3.26
C SER A 275 -16.84 -3.43 2.07
N ASN A 276 -16.11 -2.35 2.27
CA ASN A 276 -15.56 -1.52 1.19
C ASN A 276 -14.61 -2.30 0.26
N CYS A 277 -13.96 -3.36 0.77
CA CYS A 277 -13.06 -4.21 -0.02
C CYS A 277 -13.78 -4.81 -1.23
N THR A 278 -15.06 -5.16 -1.11
CA THR A 278 -15.87 -5.70 -2.21
C THR A 278 -15.90 -4.72 -3.40
N THR A 279 -16.28 -3.47 -3.13
CA THR A 279 -16.33 -2.42 -4.16
C THR A 279 -14.94 -2.17 -4.79
N HIS A 280 -13.89 -2.15 -3.96
CA HIS A 280 -12.54 -1.91 -4.42
C HIS A 280 -12.00 -3.07 -5.27
N LEU A 281 -12.19 -4.32 -4.84
CA LEU A 281 -11.76 -5.50 -5.61
C LEU A 281 -12.47 -5.59 -6.97
N ILE A 282 -13.77 -5.32 -7.01
CA ILE A 282 -14.54 -5.28 -8.27
C ILE A 282 -13.97 -4.20 -9.20
N ALA A 283 -13.64 -3.03 -8.68
CA ALA A 283 -13.04 -1.96 -9.47
C ALA A 283 -11.67 -2.36 -10.03
N ILE A 284 -10.78 -2.92 -9.19
CA ILE A 284 -9.45 -3.37 -9.60
C ILE A 284 -9.56 -4.48 -10.66
N ALA A 285 -10.47 -5.46 -10.47
CA ALA A 285 -10.70 -6.55 -11.41
C ALA A 285 -11.15 -6.05 -12.79
N LYS A 286 -11.98 -5.00 -12.84
CA LYS A 286 -12.39 -4.36 -14.10
C LYS A 286 -11.19 -3.79 -14.85
N HIS A 287 -10.23 -3.15 -14.18
CA HIS A 287 -9.01 -2.64 -14.81
C HIS A 287 -8.10 -3.76 -15.34
N MET A 288 -8.22 -4.97 -14.78
CA MET A 288 -7.54 -6.18 -15.26
C MET A 288 -8.30 -6.90 -16.39
N GLY A 289 -9.50 -6.44 -16.77
CA GLY A 289 -10.38 -7.15 -17.67
C GLY A 289 -10.96 -8.45 -17.10
N ILE A 290 -10.91 -8.64 -15.79
CA ILE A 290 -11.39 -9.83 -15.10
C ILE A 290 -12.87 -9.63 -14.71
N LYS A 291 -13.73 -10.54 -15.17
CA LYS A 291 -15.14 -10.55 -14.78
C LYS A 291 -15.28 -10.99 -13.33
N PHE A 292 -15.48 -10.03 -12.43
CA PHE A 292 -15.59 -10.24 -10.99
C PHE A 292 -16.70 -9.37 -10.40
N ASP A 293 -17.60 -9.95 -9.61
CA ASP A 293 -18.80 -9.29 -9.09
C ASP A 293 -19.18 -9.78 -7.67
N LEU A 294 -20.27 -9.27 -7.13
CA LEU A 294 -20.80 -9.63 -5.81
C LEU A 294 -21.10 -11.12 -5.67
N SER A 295 -21.54 -11.79 -6.73
CA SER A 295 -21.86 -13.21 -6.69
C SER A 295 -20.63 -14.08 -6.43
N ASN A 296 -19.46 -13.64 -6.93
CA ASN A 296 -18.18 -14.29 -6.65
C ASN A 296 -17.81 -14.14 -5.19
N TRP A 297 -18.02 -12.95 -4.63
CA TRP A 297 -17.78 -12.71 -3.20
C TRP A 297 -18.66 -13.63 -2.34
N GLN A 298 -19.95 -13.68 -2.62
CA GLN A 298 -20.88 -14.53 -1.86
C GLN A 298 -20.52 -16.00 -1.94
N LYS A 299 -20.21 -16.51 -3.14
CA LYS A 299 -19.87 -17.94 -3.33
C LYS A 299 -18.59 -18.35 -2.60
N LEU A 300 -17.56 -17.48 -2.62
CA LEU A 300 -16.24 -17.81 -2.09
C LEU A 300 -16.11 -17.46 -0.61
N GLY A 301 -16.67 -16.32 -0.19
CA GLY A 301 -16.46 -15.77 1.14
C GLY A 301 -17.43 -16.28 2.21
N HIS A 302 -18.67 -16.66 1.83
CA HIS A 302 -19.71 -16.99 2.79
C HIS A 302 -19.37 -18.18 3.71
N ALA A 303 -18.69 -19.18 3.17
CA ALA A 303 -18.32 -20.38 3.92
C ALA A 303 -17.00 -20.26 4.70
N ILE A 304 -16.29 -19.15 4.55
CA ILE A 304 -14.99 -18.95 5.20
C ILE A 304 -15.22 -18.53 6.66
N PRO A 305 -14.67 -19.26 7.63
CA PRO A 305 -14.79 -18.87 9.03
C PRO A 305 -14.01 -17.59 9.32
N LEU A 306 -14.54 -16.76 10.23
CA LEU A 306 -13.84 -15.62 10.77
C LEU A 306 -12.74 -16.11 11.72
N LEU A 307 -11.49 -15.77 11.40
CA LEU A 307 -10.31 -16.17 12.17
C LEU A 307 -9.76 -15.04 13.05
N ALA A 308 -9.96 -13.78 12.65
CA ALA A 308 -9.42 -12.63 13.35
C ALA A 308 -10.48 -11.97 14.25
N ASN A 309 -10.12 -11.74 15.52
CA ASN A 309 -10.98 -11.06 16.51
C ASN A 309 -10.57 -9.59 16.63
N CYS A 310 -10.66 -8.82 15.54
CA CYS A 310 -10.23 -7.42 15.50
C CYS A 310 -11.39 -6.44 15.42
N GLN A 311 -11.24 -5.27 16.09
CA GLN A 311 -12.19 -4.18 15.95
C GLN A 311 -12.30 -3.72 14.47
N PRO A 312 -13.50 -3.32 14.00
CA PRO A 312 -14.70 -2.96 14.78
C PRO A 312 -15.60 -4.14 15.17
N ALA A 313 -15.44 -5.33 14.57
CA ALA A 313 -16.30 -6.46 14.83
C ALA A 313 -15.84 -7.34 16.03
N GLY A 314 -14.58 -7.21 16.42
CA GLY A 314 -13.96 -7.95 17.52
C GLY A 314 -13.41 -7.03 18.61
N GLU A 315 -12.44 -7.55 19.36
CA GLU A 315 -11.94 -6.93 20.60
C GLU A 315 -10.55 -6.30 20.43
N TYR A 316 -9.66 -6.93 19.63
CA TYR A 316 -8.25 -6.58 19.52
C TYR A 316 -7.98 -5.55 18.42
N LEU A 317 -6.77 -5.02 18.42
CA LEU A 317 -6.28 -4.07 17.41
C LEU A 317 -5.18 -4.70 16.56
N MET A 318 -4.63 -3.94 15.62
CA MET A 318 -3.73 -4.48 14.59
C MET A 318 -2.34 -4.83 15.11
N GLU A 319 -1.86 -4.20 16.18
CA GLU A 319 -0.59 -4.59 16.82
C GLU A 319 -0.74 -5.96 17.51
N SER A 320 -1.86 -6.19 18.18
CA SER A 320 -2.22 -7.48 18.74
C SER A 320 -2.33 -8.55 17.65
N PHE A 321 -2.93 -8.22 16.52
CA PHE A 321 -3.05 -9.12 15.36
C PHE A 321 -1.66 -9.49 14.79
N TYR A 322 -0.77 -8.51 14.63
CA TYR A 322 0.61 -8.73 14.19
C TYR A 322 1.37 -9.65 15.15
N SER A 323 1.28 -9.38 16.43
CA SER A 323 1.96 -10.18 17.47
C SER A 323 1.44 -11.63 17.51
N CYS A 324 0.13 -11.82 17.34
CA CYS A 324 -0.49 -13.15 17.30
C CYS A 324 -0.02 -13.96 16.09
N LEU A 325 0.05 -13.35 14.89
CA LEU A 325 0.51 -14.04 13.68
C LEU A 325 1.96 -14.50 13.79
N LEU A 326 2.83 -13.78 14.51
CA LEU A 326 4.20 -14.21 14.73
C LEU A 326 4.30 -15.48 15.59
N TYR A 327 3.34 -15.71 16.51
CA TYR A 327 3.34 -16.85 17.42
C TYR A 327 2.46 -18.02 16.96
N THR A 328 1.47 -17.78 16.11
CA THR A 328 0.46 -18.78 15.73
C THR A 328 0.59 -19.27 14.30
N SER A 329 1.40 -18.61 13.45
CA SER A 329 1.73 -19.19 12.15
C SER A 329 2.70 -20.35 12.38
N PRO A 330 2.33 -21.61 12.08
CA PRO A 330 3.28 -22.72 12.18
C PRO A 330 4.45 -22.39 11.25
N SER A 331 5.64 -22.27 11.85
CA SER A 331 6.87 -22.13 11.09
C SER A 331 7.00 -23.35 10.17
N PRO A 332 7.51 -23.23 8.95
CA PRO A 332 7.86 -24.39 8.14
C PRO A 332 8.79 -25.39 8.85
N ARG A 333 9.41 -24.98 9.97
CA ARG A 333 10.22 -25.85 10.85
C ARG A 333 9.37 -26.75 11.77
N ASP A 334 8.09 -26.39 12.00
CA ASP A 334 7.19 -27.15 12.89
C ASP A 334 6.55 -28.34 12.17
N HIS A 335 6.81 -28.51 10.87
CA HIS A 335 6.33 -29.60 10.03
C HIS A 335 7.44 -30.58 9.60
N GLN A 336 8.60 -30.55 10.27
CA GLN A 336 9.59 -31.63 10.08
C GLN A 336 9.30 -32.77 11.07
N PRO A 337 9.11 -34.00 10.58
CA PRO A 337 8.89 -35.18 11.43
C PRO A 337 10.11 -35.55 12.28
#